data_7980d1c5bf9782ec4d6be0f0723a8e55
#
_entry.id   7980d1c5bf9782ec4d6be0f0723a8e55
#
_cell.length_a   1.000
_cell.length_b   1.000
_cell.length_c   1.000
_cell.angle_alpha   90.00
_cell.angle_beta   90.00
_cell.angle_gamma   90.00
#
_symmetry.space_group_name_H-M   'P 1'
#
loop_
_entity.id
_entity.type
_entity.pdbx_description
1 polymer ?
#
loop_
_entity_poly.entity_id
_entity_poly.type
_entity_poly.pdbx_seq_one_letter_code
_entity_poly.pdbx_strand_id
1 'polypeptide(L)'
;GTQWPDAHELWSHFKRVDIAFSIDNVGERFEYERYGAKWSEVEENIRRFHKLRDRNIRKITTQVCMTINAQNVYYLEELCDWINTQTFNDHYFNMLHDPKHMCIDGLTPVAKRIVIEKLLNGNFMPKHKAEIMRIVKFIENGAGTNGEEFVFKMQQTDRYRKESFLDTHPEIAKAMGYET
;
A
#
# COMPACT_ATOMS: atom_id res chain seq x y z
N GLY A 1 -10.48 -8.67 -2.57
CA GLY A 1 -11.68 -8.19 -1.95
C GLY A 1 -12.80 -9.19 -2.06
N THR A 2 -13.52 -9.37 -0.97
CA THR A 2 -14.67 -10.26 -0.94
C THR A 2 -15.69 -9.73 -1.94
N GLN A 3 -15.97 -10.48 -2.99
CA GLN A 3 -17.06 -10.16 -3.89
C GLN A 3 -18.38 -10.46 -3.18
N TRP A 4 -19.12 -9.43 -2.87
CA TRP A 4 -20.51 -9.56 -2.44
C TRP A 4 -21.40 -8.98 -3.57
N PRO A 5 -21.83 -9.80 -4.52
CA PRO A 5 -22.41 -9.32 -5.78
C PRO A 5 -23.62 -8.41 -5.58
N ASP A 6 -24.43 -8.67 -4.55
CA ASP A 6 -25.71 -7.99 -4.34
C ASP A 6 -25.67 -6.91 -3.24
N ALA A 7 -24.49 -6.65 -2.65
CA ALA A 7 -24.36 -5.65 -1.57
C ALA A 7 -24.83 -4.24 -2.02
N HIS A 8 -24.65 -3.89 -3.30
CA HIS A 8 -25.05 -2.60 -3.84
C HIS A 8 -26.58 -2.38 -3.85
N GLU A 9 -27.38 -3.43 -3.88
CA GLU A 9 -28.85 -3.33 -3.79
C GLU A 9 -29.28 -2.83 -2.41
N LEU A 10 -28.58 -3.24 -1.36
CA LEU A 10 -28.83 -2.81 0.01
C LEU A 10 -28.46 -1.33 0.25
N TRP A 11 -27.57 -0.76 -0.56
CA TRP A 11 -27.06 0.60 -0.35
C TRP A 11 -28.18 1.66 -0.54
N SER A 12 -29.22 1.35 -1.28
CA SER A 12 -30.38 2.24 -1.44
C SER A 12 -31.07 2.56 -0.10
N HIS A 13 -30.93 1.69 0.90
CA HIS A 13 -31.53 1.83 2.23
C HIS A 13 -30.71 2.72 3.18
N PHE A 14 -29.48 3.06 2.82
CA PHE A 14 -28.60 3.91 3.63
C PHE A 14 -28.61 5.35 3.15
N LYS A 15 -28.47 6.30 4.09
CA LYS A 15 -28.34 7.73 3.77
C LYS A 15 -27.00 8.03 3.09
N ARG A 16 -25.94 7.30 3.48
CA ARG A 16 -24.58 7.42 2.98
C ARG A 16 -23.89 6.05 3.02
N VAL A 17 -23.06 5.79 2.04
CA VAL A 17 -22.20 4.61 1.94
C VAL A 17 -20.78 5.07 1.66
N ASP A 18 -19.85 4.76 2.55
CA ASP A 18 -18.44 5.03 2.39
C ASP A 18 -17.72 3.71 2.08
N ILE A 19 -17.03 3.65 0.94
CA ILE A 19 -16.32 2.47 0.48
C ILE A 19 -14.82 2.74 0.56
N ALA A 20 -14.13 2.04 1.46
CA ALA A 20 -12.68 2.08 1.58
C ALA A 20 -12.04 0.89 0.86
N PHE A 21 -11.18 1.18 -0.10
CA PHE A 21 -10.36 0.18 -0.77
C PHE A 21 -9.01 0.10 -0.07
N SER A 22 -8.68 -1.07 0.45
CA SER A 22 -7.39 -1.35 1.07
C SER A 22 -6.38 -1.67 -0.02
N ILE A 23 -5.64 -0.67 -0.47
CA ILE A 23 -4.65 -0.75 -1.54
C ILE A 23 -3.32 -0.26 -1.01
N ASP A 24 -2.36 -1.16 -0.87
CA ASP A 24 -1.07 -0.88 -0.24
C ASP A 24 0.06 -0.75 -1.27
N ASN A 25 -0.15 -1.27 -2.50
CA ASN A 25 0.75 -1.17 -3.64
C ASN A 25 -0.01 -1.34 -4.96
N VAL A 26 0.68 -1.36 -6.11
CA VAL A 26 0.10 -1.54 -7.45
C VAL A 26 0.80 -2.68 -8.20
N GLY A 27 0.13 -3.23 -9.22
CA GLY A 27 0.69 -4.26 -10.11
C GLY A 27 1.14 -5.53 -9.40
N GLU A 28 2.30 -6.03 -9.80
CA GLU A 28 2.87 -7.27 -9.27
C GLU A 28 3.20 -7.16 -7.77
N ARG A 29 3.59 -5.99 -7.27
CA ARG A 29 3.83 -5.77 -5.83
C ARG A 29 2.54 -5.92 -5.03
N PHE A 30 1.42 -5.41 -5.52
CA PHE A 30 0.13 -5.66 -4.89
C PHE A 30 -0.23 -7.15 -4.87
N GLU A 31 0.02 -7.88 -5.98
CA GLU A 31 -0.25 -9.32 -6.06
C GLU A 31 0.61 -10.11 -5.08
N TYR A 32 1.89 -9.73 -4.93
CA TYR A 32 2.79 -10.31 -3.94
C TYR A 32 2.32 -10.05 -2.50
N GLU A 33 2.01 -8.80 -2.17
CA GLU A 33 1.56 -8.43 -0.81
C GLU A 33 0.21 -9.07 -0.46
N ARG A 34 -0.65 -9.27 -1.47
CA ARG A 34 -2.00 -9.84 -1.33
C ARG A 34 -2.15 -11.14 -2.10
N TYR A 35 -1.43 -12.15 -1.63
CA TYR A 35 -1.37 -13.47 -2.26
C TYR A 35 -2.73 -13.98 -2.74
N GLY A 36 -2.78 -14.40 -4.01
CA GLY A 36 -3.99 -14.89 -4.68
C GLY A 36 -4.91 -13.80 -5.24
N ALA A 37 -4.63 -12.52 -5.01
CA ALA A 37 -5.31 -11.43 -5.69
C ALA A 37 -4.70 -11.20 -7.10
N LYS A 38 -5.53 -10.69 -8.03
CA LYS A 38 -5.09 -10.21 -9.33
C LYS A 38 -5.33 -8.73 -9.47
N TRP A 39 -4.27 -7.98 -9.78
CA TRP A 39 -4.34 -6.52 -9.86
C TRP A 39 -5.37 -6.05 -10.89
N SER A 40 -5.40 -6.69 -12.05
CA SER A 40 -6.37 -6.37 -13.11
C SER A 40 -7.83 -6.53 -12.68
N GLU A 41 -8.13 -7.53 -11.84
CA GLU A 41 -9.48 -7.72 -11.28
C GLU A 41 -9.82 -6.64 -10.26
N VAL A 42 -8.84 -6.23 -9.45
CA VAL A 42 -9.01 -5.15 -8.47
C VAL A 42 -9.32 -3.83 -9.19
N GLU A 43 -8.54 -3.48 -10.20
CA GLU A 43 -8.80 -2.27 -11.01
C GLU A 43 -10.16 -2.28 -11.70
N GLU A 44 -10.58 -3.42 -12.26
CA GLU A 44 -11.90 -3.55 -12.86
C GLU A 44 -13.01 -3.36 -11.82
N ASN A 45 -12.86 -3.95 -10.64
CA ASN A 45 -13.82 -3.78 -9.55
C ASN A 45 -13.89 -2.30 -9.10
N ILE A 46 -12.75 -1.62 -8.95
CA ILE A 46 -12.71 -0.19 -8.63
C ILE A 46 -13.45 0.63 -9.69
N ARG A 47 -13.21 0.37 -10.98
CA ARG A 47 -13.93 1.03 -12.08
C ARG A 47 -15.45 0.80 -12.02
N ARG A 48 -15.89 -0.42 -11.67
CA ARG A 48 -17.31 -0.73 -11.47
C ARG A 48 -17.91 0.05 -10.31
N PHE A 49 -17.21 0.15 -9.18
CA PHE A 49 -17.64 0.93 -8.02
C PHE A 49 -17.69 2.43 -8.33
N HIS A 50 -16.72 2.98 -9.07
CA HIS A 50 -16.79 4.37 -9.52
C HIS A 50 -18.01 4.65 -10.41
N LYS A 51 -18.34 3.76 -11.33
CA LYS A 51 -19.55 3.88 -12.14
C LYS A 51 -20.83 3.85 -11.29
N LEU A 52 -20.88 3.02 -10.23
CA LEU A 52 -22.01 2.98 -9.30
C LEU A 52 -22.09 4.28 -8.48
N ARG A 53 -20.94 4.76 -7.98
CA ARG A 53 -20.85 6.05 -7.27
C ARG A 53 -21.35 7.18 -8.14
N ASP A 54 -20.91 7.28 -9.38
CA ASP A 54 -21.25 8.39 -10.28
C ASP A 54 -22.74 8.43 -10.62
N ARG A 55 -23.43 7.29 -10.60
CA ARG A 55 -24.90 7.22 -10.68
C ARG A 55 -25.59 7.64 -9.38
N ASN A 56 -24.91 7.60 -8.24
CA ASN A 56 -25.43 7.82 -6.89
C ASN A 56 -24.58 8.82 -6.09
N ILE A 57 -24.04 9.83 -6.74
CA ILE A 57 -22.98 10.74 -6.27
C ILE A 57 -23.22 11.36 -4.88
N ARG A 58 -24.47 11.51 -4.48
CA ARG A 58 -24.82 12.09 -3.16
C ARG A 58 -24.81 11.07 -2.02
N LYS A 59 -24.70 9.77 -2.32
CA LYS A 59 -24.84 8.69 -1.34
C LYS A 59 -23.57 7.86 -1.17
N ILE A 60 -22.73 7.78 -2.21
CA ILE A 60 -21.56 6.88 -2.22
C ILE A 60 -20.30 7.71 -2.34
N THR A 61 -19.38 7.51 -1.39
CA THR A 61 -18.01 8.01 -1.47
C THR A 61 -17.05 6.85 -1.57
N THR A 62 -15.94 7.05 -2.26
CA THR A 62 -14.89 6.04 -2.42
C THR A 62 -13.54 6.61 -1.95
N GLN A 63 -12.79 5.84 -1.18
CA GLN A 63 -11.49 6.25 -0.67
C GLN A 63 -10.49 5.09 -0.70
N VAL A 64 -9.22 5.44 -0.76
CA VAL A 64 -8.12 4.46 -0.63
C VAL A 64 -7.56 4.52 0.79
N CYS A 65 -7.47 3.36 1.43
CA CYS A 65 -6.79 3.16 2.69
C CYS A 65 -5.47 2.44 2.43
N MET A 66 -4.36 3.09 2.72
CA MET A 66 -3.02 2.55 2.55
C MET A 66 -2.41 2.24 3.90
N THR A 67 -1.89 1.02 4.07
CA THR A 67 -1.12 0.65 5.26
C THR A 67 0.36 0.64 4.92
N ILE A 68 1.06 1.67 5.38
CA ILE A 68 2.49 1.87 5.11
C ILE A 68 3.31 0.91 5.96
N ASN A 69 4.12 0.10 5.29
CA ASN A 69 4.93 -0.95 5.90
C ASN A 69 6.29 -1.08 5.18
N ALA A 70 7.15 -1.97 5.66
CA ALA A 70 8.50 -2.13 5.14
C ALA A 70 8.57 -2.62 3.68
N GLN A 71 7.53 -3.26 3.15
CA GLN A 71 7.51 -3.71 1.75
C GLN A 71 7.19 -2.55 0.80
N ASN A 72 6.20 -1.70 1.15
CA ASN A 72 5.64 -0.72 0.21
C ASN A 72 6.19 0.71 0.34
N VAL A 73 6.81 1.07 1.45
CA VAL A 73 7.20 2.45 1.72
C VAL A 73 8.13 3.06 0.66
N TYR A 74 9.00 2.27 0.03
CA TYR A 74 9.87 2.73 -1.04
C TYR A 74 9.11 3.06 -2.34
N TYR A 75 7.97 2.42 -2.57
CA TYR A 75 7.17 2.49 -3.81
C TYR A 75 5.95 3.41 -3.70
N LEU A 76 5.88 4.24 -2.65
CA LEU A 76 4.73 5.13 -2.40
C LEU A 76 4.48 6.14 -3.51
N GLU A 77 5.52 6.56 -4.24
CA GLU A 77 5.37 7.47 -5.38
C GLU A 77 4.49 6.83 -6.47
N GLU A 78 4.78 5.59 -6.85
CA GLU A 78 4.00 4.86 -7.86
C GLU A 78 2.55 4.65 -7.43
N LEU A 79 2.33 4.32 -6.16
CA LEU A 79 0.98 4.18 -5.60
C LEU A 79 0.23 5.52 -5.60
N CYS A 80 0.90 6.61 -5.21
CA CYS A 80 0.31 7.95 -5.24
C CYS A 80 -0.02 8.40 -6.66
N ASP A 81 0.87 8.10 -7.62
CA ASP A 81 0.63 8.42 -9.04
C ASP A 81 -0.57 7.64 -9.58
N TRP A 82 -0.66 6.34 -9.27
CA TRP A 82 -1.84 5.57 -9.64
C TRP A 82 -3.12 6.14 -9.01
N ILE A 83 -3.12 6.48 -7.72
CA ILE A 83 -4.27 7.12 -7.04
C ILE A 83 -4.67 8.42 -7.74
N ASN A 84 -3.69 9.20 -8.20
CA ASN A 84 -3.95 10.47 -8.90
C ASN A 84 -4.61 10.27 -10.27
N THR A 85 -4.46 9.10 -10.89
CA THR A 85 -5.17 8.75 -12.13
C THR A 85 -6.61 8.33 -11.89
N GLN A 86 -6.96 8.02 -10.64
CA GLN A 86 -8.28 7.55 -10.26
C GLN A 86 -9.19 8.69 -9.79
N THR A 87 -10.49 8.41 -9.69
CA THR A 87 -11.50 9.39 -9.26
C THR A 87 -11.97 9.16 -7.81
N PHE A 88 -11.07 8.73 -6.91
CA PHE A 88 -11.39 8.60 -5.50
C PHE A 88 -11.75 9.95 -4.87
N ASN A 89 -12.69 9.92 -3.92
CA ASN A 89 -13.06 11.12 -3.16
C ASN A 89 -11.99 11.50 -2.14
N ASP A 90 -11.29 10.49 -1.57
CA ASP A 90 -10.29 10.70 -0.55
C ASP A 90 -9.29 9.53 -0.49
N HIS A 91 -8.22 9.71 0.26
CA HIS A 91 -7.25 8.67 0.59
C HIS A 91 -6.58 9.00 1.93
N TYR A 92 -6.10 7.99 2.64
CA TYR A 92 -5.36 8.18 3.88
C TYR A 92 -4.29 7.12 4.09
N PHE A 93 -3.22 7.53 4.79
CA PHE A 93 -2.05 6.71 5.09
C PHE A 93 -2.09 6.28 6.56
N ASN A 94 -2.14 4.97 6.79
CA ASN A 94 -1.94 4.39 8.11
C ASN A 94 -0.52 3.85 8.21
N MET A 95 0.15 4.08 9.32
CA MET A 95 1.42 3.40 9.58
C MET A 95 1.16 2.07 10.27
N LEU A 96 1.84 1.03 9.80
CA LEU A 96 1.77 -0.27 10.45
C LEU A 96 2.52 -0.22 11.78
N HIS A 97 1.91 -0.76 12.84
CA HIS A 97 2.51 -0.83 14.17
C HIS A 97 2.78 -2.27 14.64
N ASP A 98 2.19 -3.24 13.96
CA ASP A 98 2.36 -4.67 14.20
C ASP A 98 2.02 -5.47 12.93
N PRO A 99 2.76 -6.54 12.58
CA PRO A 99 3.91 -7.11 13.29
C PRO A 99 5.19 -6.25 13.15
N LYS A 100 6.05 -6.28 14.16
CA LYS A 100 7.23 -5.39 14.26
C LYS A 100 8.20 -5.48 13.09
N HIS A 101 8.43 -6.68 12.57
CA HIS A 101 9.32 -6.87 11.41
C HIS A 101 8.82 -6.18 10.13
N MET A 102 7.52 -5.86 10.05
CA MET A 102 6.93 -5.14 8.92
C MET A 102 6.86 -3.62 9.14
N CYS A 103 7.16 -3.13 10.34
CA CYS A 103 7.08 -1.70 10.65
C CYS A 103 8.25 -0.92 10.05
N ILE A 104 7.98 0.28 9.54
CA ILE A 104 8.99 1.13 8.87
C ILE A 104 10.00 1.76 9.84
N ASP A 105 9.71 1.82 11.14
CA ASP A 105 10.66 2.22 12.18
C ASP A 105 11.77 1.18 12.40
N GLY A 106 11.52 -0.07 11.99
CA GLY A 106 12.46 -1.19 12.06
C GLY A 106 13.34 -1.39 10.84
N LEU A 107 13.29 -0.54 9.82
CA LEU A 107 14.13 -0.64 8.63
C LEU A 107 15.64 -0.60 8.98
N THR A 108 16.47 -1.35 8.24
CA THR A 108 17.93 -1.27 8.35
C THR A 108 18.45 0.14 8.06
N PRO A 109 19.64 0.53 8.52
CA PRO A 109 20.21 1.84 8.19
C PRO A 109 20.32 2.12 6.69
N VAL A 110 20.60 1.08 5.89
CA VAL A 110 20.66 1.20 4.42
C VAL A 110 19.26 1.44 3.85
N ALA A 111 18.27 0.65 4.27
CA ALA A 111 16.89 0.80 3.82
C ALA A 111 16.33 2.16 4.22
N LYS A 112 16.54 2.63 5.46
CA LYS A 112 16.14 3.98 5.89
C LYS A 112 16.66 5.05 4.96
N ARG A 113 17.96 5.03 4.65
CA ARG A 113 18.60 6.03 3.81
C ARG A 113 17.96 6.07 2.42
N ILE A 114 17.84 4.93 1.73
CA ILE A 114 17.28 4.92 0.37
C ILE A 114 15.81 5.27 0.34
N VAL A 115 15.03 4.88 1.36
CA VAL A 115 13.60 5.21 1.48
C VAL A 115 13.44 6.71 1.72
N ILE A 116 14.16 7.29 2.67
CA ILE A 116 14.10 8.73 2.96
C ILE A 116 14.49 9.54 1.72
N GLU A 117 15.60 9.16 1.06
CA GLU A 117 16.05 9.81 -0.18
C GLU A 117 14.98 9.74 -1.27
N LYS A 118 14.39 8.55 -1.49
CA LYS A 118 13.30 8.35 -2.47
C LYS A 118 12.08 9.21 -2.16
N LEU A 119 11.67 9.26 -0.88
CA LEU A 119 10.49 10.03 -0.46
C LEU A 119 10.72 11.55 -0.55
N LEU A 120 11.91 12.04 -0.20
CA LEU A 120 12.23 13.47 -0.26
C LEU A 120 12.40 13.98 -1.69
N ASN A 121 12.94 13.15 -2.60
CA ASN A 121 13.17 13.49 -4.00
C ASN A 121 11.99 13.11 -4.92
N GLY A 122 10.99 12.37 -4.42
CA GLY A 122 9.83 11.94 -5.21
C GLY A 122 8.95 13.11 -5.64
N ASN A 123 8.33 12.96 -6.80
CA ASN A 123 7.43 13.97 -7.37
C ASN A 123 6.00 13.85 -6.84
N PHE A 124 5.82 14.03 -5.55
CA PHE A 124 4.51 13.94 -4.92
C PHE A 124 3.67 15.21 -5.14
N MET A 125 2.38 15.04 -5.44
CA MET A 125 1.45 16.15 -5.48
C MET A 125 1.37 16.87 -4.11
N PRO A 126 1.06 18.18 -4.08
CA PRO A 126 0.99 18.96 -2.84
C PRO A 126 0.13 18.33 -1.73
N LYS A 127 -0.96 17.68 -2.10
CA LYS A 127 -1.87 17.01 -1.16
C LYS A 127 -1.23 15.84 -0.39
N HIS A 128 -0.17 15.21 -0.93
CA HIS A 128 0.53 14.09 -0.29
C HIS A 128 1.73 14.54 0.58
N LYS A 129 2.28 15.74 0.35
CA LYS A 129 3.56 16.16 0.94
C LYS A 129 3.58 16.13 2.47
N ALA A 130 2.49 16.54 3.11
CA ALA A 130 2.42 16.54 4.58
C ALA A 130 2.53 15.11 5.15
N GLU A 131 1.84 14.15 4.54
CA GLU A 131 1.89 12.74 4.94
C GLU A 131 3.26 12.11 4.65
N ILE A 132 3.85 12.40 3.49
CA ILE A 132 5.22 11.95 3.17
C ILE A 132 6.22 12.45 4.22
N MET A 133 6.15 13.72 4.62
CA MET A 133 7.02 14.26 5.67
C MET A 133 6.77 13.61 7.03
N ARG A 134 5.52 13.23 7.35
CA ARG A 134 5.18 12.47 8.56
C ARG A 134 5.82 11.08 8.54
N ILE A 135 5.79 10.39 7.38
CA ILE A 135 6.43 9.08 7.18
C ILE A 135 7.94 9.19 7.34
N VAL A 136 8.58 10.18 6.70
CA VAL A 136 10.03 10.43 6.83
C VAL A 136 10.43 10.60 8.30
N LYS A 137 9.75 11.49 9.03
CA LYS A 137 10.02 11.70 10.47
C LYS A 137 9.84 10.44 11.31
N PHE A 138 8.85 9.61 10.97
CA PHE A 138 8.63 8.35 11.68
C PHE A 138 9.79 7.38 11.45
N ILE A 139 10.30 7.28 10.21
CA ILE A 139 11.47 6.45 9.88
C ILE A 139 12.74 6.96 10.59
N GLU A 140 12.97 8.28 10.59
CA GLU A 140 14.15 8.90 11.23
C GLU A 140 14.21 8.60 12.73
N ASN A 141 13.06 8.60 13.41
CA ASN A 141 12.96 8.35 14.85
C ASN A 141 12.97 6.87 15.22
N GLY A 142 12.89 5.96 14.25
CA GLY A 142 12.85 4.53 14.51
C GLY A 142 14.19 3.93 14.93
N ALA A 143 14.19 2.88 15.74
CA ALA A 143 15.39 2.22 16.26
C ALA A 143 16.17 1.39 15.21
N GLY A 144 15.51 0.90 14.16
CA GLY A 144 16.15 0.22 13.04
C GLY A 144 16.69 -1.19 13.35
N THR A 145 15.94 -2.04 14.01
CA THR A 145 16.45 -3.32 14.53
C THR A 145 15.81 -4.59 13.95
N ASN A 146 14.84 -4.46 13.01
CA ASN A 146 14.02 -5.61 12.60
C ASN A 146 14.41 -6.22 11.24
N GLY A 147 15.55 -5.82 10.66
CA GLY A 147 15.98 -6.27 9.33
C GLY A 147 16.14 -7.77 9.19
N GLU A 148 16.79 -8.43 10.15
CA GLU A 148 16.99 -9.88 10.10
C GLU A 148 15.66 -10.66 10.18
N GLU A 149 14.77 -10.25 11.07
CA GLU A 149 13.46 -10.88 11.19
C GLU A 149 12.64 -10.65 9.92
N PHE A 150 12.67 -9.45 9.36
CA PHE A 150 12.02 -9.15 8.08
C PHE A 150 12.49 -10.10 6.99
N VAL A 151 13.83 -10.18 6.76
CA VAL A 151 14.41 -11.05 5.73
C VAL A 151 13.99 -12.51 5.95
N PHE A 152 14.13 -13.01 7.17
CA PHE A 152 13.73 -14.38 7.49
C PHE A 152 12.26 -14.67 7.15
N LYS A 153 11.35 -13.75 7.51
CA LYS A 153 9.92 -13.88 7.21
C LYS A 153 9.62 -13.83 5.72
N MET A 154 10.28 -12.93 4.98
CA MET A 154 10.10 -12.86 3.52
C MET A 154 10.60 -14.13 2.84
N GLN A 155 11.78 -14.65 3.22
CA GLN A 155 12.27 -15.93 2.69
C GLN A 155 11.36 -17.12 3.00
N GLN A 156 10.76 -17.16 4.19
CA GLN A 156 9.76 -18.18 4.51
C GLN A 156 8.52 -18.06 3.62
N THR A 157 8.05 -16.83 3.41
CA THR A 157 6.89 -16.53 2.57
C THR A 157 7.14 -16.95 1.13
N ASP A 158 8.28 -16.60 0.56
CA ASP A 158 8.68 -16.93 -0.81
C ASP A 158 8.73 -18.44 -1.03
N ARG A 159 9.37 -19.17 -0.12
CA ARG A 159 9.42 -20.65 -0.19
C ARG A 159 8.04 -21.28 -0.17
N TYR A 160 7.16 -20.79 0.68
CA TYR A 160 5.80 -21.32 0.82
C TYR A 160 4.94 -21.01 -0.40
N ARG A 161 5.01 -19.76 -0.90
CA ARG A 161 4.19 -19.27 -2.00
C ARG A 161 4.79 -19.56 -3.39
N LYS A 162 6.06 -19.93 -3.44
CA LYS A 162 6.87 -20.04 -4.67
C LYS A 162 6.92 -18.72 -5.44
N GLU A 163 7.11 -17.65 -4.72
CA GLU A 163 7.25 -16.27 -5.19
C GLU A 163 8.63 -15.74 -4.84
N SER A 164 8.97 -14.54 -5.30
CA SER A 164 10.24 -13.88 -5.00
C SER A 164 10.00 -12.43 -4.58
N PHE A 165 10.29 -12.11 -3.33
CA PHE A 165 10.31 -10.74 -2.84
C PHE A 165 11.35 -9.90 -3.57
N LEU A 166 12.51 -10.50 -3.88
CA LEU A 166 13.58 -9.81 -4.59
C LEU A 166 13.16 -9.39 -6.00
N ASP A 167 12.35 -10.21 -6.71
CA ASP A 167 11.91 -9.89 -8.06
C ASP A 167 10.86 -8.78 -8.07
N THR A 168 9.98 -8.77 -7.10
CA THR A 168 8.90 -7.78 -7.02
C THR A 168 9.31 -6.48 -6.33
N HIS A 169 10.24 -6.53 -5.35
CA HIS A 169 10.66 -5.41 -4.50
C HIS A 169 12.19 -5.26 -4.44
N PRO A 170 12.92 -5.19 -5.57
CA PRO A 170 14.37 -5.36 -5.61
C PRO A 170 15.15 -4.34 -4.79
N GLU A 171 14.74 -3.07 -4.74
CA GLU A 171 15.47 -2.03 -4.04
C GLU A 171 15.38 -2.22 -2.52
N ILE A 172 14.16 -2.42 -2.01
CA ILE A 172 13.97 -2.61 -0.57
C ILE A 172 14.49 -3.96 -0.10
N ALA A 173 14.34 -5.02 -0.91
CA ALA A 173 14.88 -6.34 -0.59
C ALA A 173 16.39 -6.28 -0.37
N LYS A 174 17.15 -5.74 -1.32
CA LYS A 174 18.59 -5.56 -1.22
C LYS A 174 18.99 -4.68 -0.04
N ALA A 175 18.29 -3.57 0.18
CA ALA A 175 18.58 -2.64 1.27
C ALA A 175 18.30 -3.23 2.67
N MET A 176 17.37 -4.17 2.76
CA MET A 176 17.07 -4.92 3.98
C MET A 176 18.04 -6.09 4.20
N GLY A 177 18.91 -6.41 3.22
CA GLY A 177 19.85 -7.54 3.30
C GLY A 177 19.25 -8.87 2.85
N TYR A 178 18.18 -8.83 2.02
CA TYR A 178 17.63 -10.03 1.41
C TYR A 178 18.59 -10.54 0.34
N GLU A 179 19.14 -11.73 0.55
CA GLU A 179 20.00 -12.45 -0.38
C GLU A 179 19.28 -13.74 -0.83
N THR A 180 19.51 -14.14 -2.07
CA THR A 180 18.92 -15.37 -2.66
C THR A 180 19.55 -16.65 -2.09
#